data_4ca1566ea8f0f37a1d87cb216e279fae
#
_entry.id   4ca1566ea8f0f37a1d87cb216e279fae
#
_cell.length_a   1.000
_cell.length_b   1.000
_cell.length_c   1.000
_cell.angle_alpha   90.00
_cell.angle_beta   90.00
_cell.angle_gamma   90.00
#
_symmetry.space_group_name_H-M   'P 1'
#
loop_
_entity.id
_entity.type
_entity.pdbx_description
1 polymer ?
#
loop_
_entity_poly.entity_id
_entity_poly.type
_entity_poly.pdbx_seq_one_letter_code
_entity_poly.pdbx_strand_id
1 'polypeptide(L)'
;MKTLSFQRVRELLEAARQTHLLVLGDVMLDQFIWGHVGRISPEAPVPVVEFERESFMPGGAANVARNLTTLGAAADLFGVVGQDDAAGNLKRLLTAQQVRCDGLIADATRTTSIKTRIIAHQQQVVRVDRETRSPLEEHTSRKLLAALERRLEAVQAVIIGDYGKGVVTQPLLDAIKTLCRVRGIWLGLDPKPVHRLNLTGLSLLTPNRKEAFELAGLHDGMRTANPLADPRLMQVVEI
;
A
#
# COMPACT_ATOMS: atom_id res chain seq x y z
N MET A 1 -25.78 8.19 9.68
CA MET A 1 -24.52 7.70 10.29
C MET A 1 -24.36 8.33 11.67
N LYS A 2 -24.05 7.55 12.70
CA LYS A 2 -23.69 8.13 14.00
C LYS A 2 -22.28 8.70 13.86
N THR A 3 -22.12 10.00 14.06
CA THR A 3 -20.80 10.66 14.11
C THR A 3 -20.10 10.28 15.41
N LEU A 4 -18.83 9.98 15.34
CA LEU A 4 -17.99 9.77 16.53
C LEU A 4 -17.89 11.10 17.30
N SER A 5 -18.04 11.06 18.63
CA SER A 5 -17.78 12.23 19.46
C SER A 5 -16.28 12.56 19.45
N PHE A 6 -15.95 13.83 19.64
CA PHE A 6 -14.54 14.28 19.74
C PHE A 6 -13.77 13.53 20.85
N GLN A 7 -14.43 13.28 21.97
CA GLN A 7 -13.85 12.49 23.06
C GLN A 7 -13.50 11.08 22.60
N ARG A 8 -14.39 10.40 21.86
CA ARG A 8 -14.15 9.05 21.36
C ARG A 8 -13.01 9.02 20.35
N VAL A 9 -12.90 10.03 19.48
CA VAL A 9 -11.76 10.16 18.54
C VAL A 9 -10.44 10.29 19.30
N ARG A 10 -10.40 11.13 20.36
CA ARG A 10 -9.21 11.28 21.21
C ARG A 10 -8.82 9.96 21.87
N GLU A 11 -9.76 9.26 22.49
CA GLU A 11 -9.52 7.95 23.12
C GLU A 11 -8.93 6.94 22.13
N LEU A 12 -9.45 6.87 20.89
CA LEU A 12 -8.95 5.98 19.86
C LEU A 12 -7.52 6.33 19.43
N LEU A 13 -7.20 7.62 19.29
CA LEU A 13 -5.84 8.06 18.94
C LEU A 13 -4.85 7.83 20.08
N GLU A 14 -5.27 8.01 21.33
CA GLU A 14 -4.45 7.69 22.50
C GLU A 14 -4.18 6.18 22.59
N ALA A 15 -5.20 5.35 22.34
CA ALA A 15 -5.04 3.90 22.29
C ALA A 15 -4.10 3.46 21.14
N ALA A 16 -4.19 4.11 19.97
CA ALA A 16 -3.32 3.81 18.84
C ALA A 16 -1.82 3.97 19.18
N ARG A 17 -1.45 4.90 20.06
CA ARG A 17 -0.07 5.11 20.52
C ARG A 17 0.53 3.93 21.27
N GLN A 18 -0.32 3.06 21.80
CA GLN A 18 0.10 1.86 22.53
C GLN A 18 0.15 0.64 21.61
N THR A 19 -0.12 0.81 20.30
CA THR A 19 -0.13 -0.30 19.35
C THR A 19 1.14 -0.34 18.52
N HIS A 20 1.56 -1.56 18.22
CA HIS A 20 2.63 -1.85 17.28
C HIS A 20 2.05 -2.68 16.13
N LEU A 21 2.19 -2.19 14.92
CA LEU A 21 1.62 -2.78 13.73
C LEU A 21 2.73 -3.15 12.74
N LEU A 22 2.50 -4.24 12.03
CA LEU A 22 3.39 -4.67 10.98
C LEU A 22 2.67 -4.46 9.64
N VAL A 23 3.32 -3.76 8.73
CA VAL A 23 2.82 -3.54 7.38
C VAL A 23 3.68 -4.34 6.41
N LEU A 24 3.05 -5.16 5.56
CA LEU A 24 3.72 -5.91 4.51
C LEU A 24 3.07 -5.62 3.17
N GLY A 25 3.86 -5.55 2.10
CA GLY A 25 3.28 -5.45 0.76
C GLY A 25 4.16 -4.76 -0.26
N ASP A 26 3.50 -4.28 -1.32
CA ASP A 26 4.17 -3.58 -2.40
C ASP A 26 4.54 -2.16 -1.97
N VAL A 27 5.83 -1.95 -1.75
CA VAL A 27 6.39 -0.63 -1.42
C VAL A 27 6.74 0.13 -2.69
N MET A 28 6.55 1.43 -2.68
CA MET A 28 6.88 2.28 -3.83
C MET A 28 7.28 3.70 -3.40
N LEU A 29 7.92 4.40 -4.30
CA LEU A 29 8.28 5.80 -4.16
C LEU A 29 7.40 6.61 -5.13
N ASP A 30 6.59 7.50 -4.60
CA ASP A 30 5.86 8.49 -5.39
C ASP A 30 6.78 9.70 -5.61
N GLN A 31 7.09 10.00 -6.87
CA GLN A 31 7.86 11.16 -7.31
C GLN A 31 6.93 12.16 -7.98
N PHE A 32 7.03 13.40 -7.59
CA PHE A 32 6.31 14.51 -8.22
C PHE A 32 7.31 15.48 -8.81
N ILE A 33 7.21 15.73 -10.10
CA ILE A 33 7.98 16.71 -10.84
C ILE A 33 7.05 17.85 -11.21
N TRP A 34 7.34 19.05 -10.72
CA TRP A 34 6.59 20.25 -11.06
C TRP A 34 7.37 21.07 -12.07
N GLY A 35 6.63 21.65 -13.01
CA GLY A 35 7.15 22.58 -13.98
C GLY A 35 6.04 23.37 -14.66
N HIS A 36 6.41 24.13 -15.66
CA HIS A 36 5.47 24.84 -16.52
C HIS A 36 5.64 24.42 -17.99
N VAL A 37 4.58 24.57 -18.76
CA VAL A 37 4.58 24.33 -20.21
C VAL A 37 4.59 25.69 -20.90
N GLY A 38 5.73 26.05 -21.47
CA GLY A 38 5.88 27.30 -22.25
C GLY A 38 5.74 27.09 -23.76
N ARG A 39 5.88 25.87 -24.25
CA ARG A 39 5.88 25.57 -25.69
C ARG A 39 5.50 24.12 -25.99
N ILE A 40 5.13 23.86 -27.24
CA ILE A 40 5.03 22.52 -27.82
C ILE A 40 6.39 22.16 -28.43
N SER A 41 6.76 20.87 -28.34
CA SER A 41 8.00 20.36 -28.92
C SER A 41 8.00 20.50 -30.44
N PRO A 42 9.13 20.92 -31.07
CA PRO A 42 9.28 20.87 -32.52
C PRO A 42 9.41 19.42 -33.06
N GLU A 43 9.71 18.44 -32.21
CA GLU A 43 9.93 17.05 -32.60
C GLU A 43 8.62 16.23 -32.66
N ALA A 44 7.61 16.62 -31.89
CA ALA A 44 6.31 15.97 -31.81
C ALA A 44 5.26 16.91 -31.18
N PRO A 45 3.96 16.71 -31.41
CA PRO A 45 2.89 17.54 -30.85
C PRO A 45 2.66 17.24 -29.35
N VAL A 46 3.71 17.35 -28.55
CA VAL A 46 3.70 17.13 -27.10
C VAL A 46 4.21 18.36 -26.35
N PRO A 47 3.67 18.67 -25.14
CA PRO A 47 4.15 19.79 -24.35
C PRO A 47 5.59 19.53 -23.84
N VAL A 48 6.42 20.59 -23.84
CA VAL A 48 7.72 20.60 -23.16
C VAL A 48 7.49 21.15 -21.76
N VAL A 49 7.76 20.30 -20.75
CA VAL A 49 7.67 20.71 -19.35
C VAL A 49 9.06 21.17 -18.89
N GLU A 50 9.19 22.43 -18.57
CA GLU A 50 10.39 23.01 -18.00
C GLU A 50 10.38 22.76 -16.49
N PHE A 51 11.44 22.09 -15.99
CA PHE A 51 11.56 21.64 -14.60
C PHE A 51 11.69 22.84 -13.64
N GLU A 52 10.94 22.80 -12.56
CA GLU A 52 11.02 23.77 -11.45
C GLU A 52 11.51 23.12 -10.15
N ARG A 53 10.88 22.02 -9.75
CA ARG A 53 11.19 21.29 -8.52
C ARG A 53 10.69 19.86 -8.55
N GLU A 54 11.23 19.05 -7.67
CA GLU A 54 10.69 17.71 -7.43
C GLU A 54 10.49 17.43 -5.93
N SER A 55 9.65 16.46 -5.64
CA SER A 55 9.51 15.91 -4.29
C SER A 55 9.17 14.43 -4.33
N PHE A 56 9.44 13.77 -3.22
CA PHE A 56 9.26 12.33 -3.06
C PHE A 56 8.40 12.04 -1.84
N MET A 57 7.55 11.02 -1.95
CA MET A 57 6.73 10.52 -0.85
C MET A 57 6.72 8.99 -0.84
N PRO A 58 6.66 8.35 0.35
CA PRO A 58 6.37 6.93 0.44
C PRO A 58 4.98 6.63 -0.15
N GLY A 59 4.89 5.61 -1.01
CA GLY A 59 3.66 5.15 -1.67
C GLY A 59 3.36 3.67 -1.37
N GLY A 60 2.15 3.20 -1.70
CA GLY A 60 1.73 1.83 -1.45
C GLY A 60 1.80 1.45 0.03
N ALA A 61 2.32 0.25 0.33
CA ALA A 61 2.50 -0.23 1.71
C ALA A 61 3.36 0.73 2.56
N ALA A 62 4.33 1.42 1.96
CA ALA A 62 5.15 2.41 2.65
C ALA A 62 4.32 3.62 3.11
N ASN A 63 3.32 4.04 2.33
CA ASN A 63 2.39 5.11 2.75
C ASN A 63 1.47 4.64 3.89
N VAL A 64 1.05 3.38 3.89
CA VAL A 64 0.27 2.82 5.01
C VAL A 64 1.08 2.88 6.31
N ALA A 65 2.33 2.41 6.30
CA ALA A 65 3.20 2.47 7.47
C ALA A 65 3.44 3.92 7.96
N ARG A 66 3.66 4.86 7.04
CA ARG A 66 3.77 6.28 7.36
C ARG A 66 2.52 6.85 8.03
N ASN A 67 1.34 6.51 7.52
CA ASN A 67 0.08 6.98 8.09
C ASN A 67 -0.11 6.46 9.53
N LEU A 68 0.27 5.22 9.80
CA LEU A 68 0.20 4.64 11.15
C LEU A 68 1.11 5.40 12.13
N THR A 69 2.37 5.69 11.74
CA THR A 69 3.27 6.47 12.60
C THR A 69 2.78 7.91 12.79
N THR A 70 2.17 8.51 11.77
CA THR A 70 1.54 9.85 11.87
C THR A 70 0.36 9.85 12.88
N LEU A 71 -0.36 8.74 13.00
CA LEU A 71 -1.42 8.55 14.01
C LEU A 71 -0.87 8.20 15.40
N GLY A 72 0.45 8.03 15.51
CA GLY A 72 1.15 7.75 16.76
C GLY A 72 1.41 6.28 17.05
N ALA A 73 0.98 5.35 16.20
CA ALA A 73 1.26 3.92 16.35
C ALA A 73 2.70 3.60 15.97
N ALA A 74 3.31 2.56 16.57
CA ALA A 74 4.56 2.01 16.07
C ALA A 74 4.31 1.16 14.82
N ALA A 75 5.15 1.33 13.79
CA ALA A 75 5.01 0.58 12.54
C ALA A 75 6.34 0.02 12.04
N ASP A 76 6.36 -1.28 11.74
CA ASP A 76 7.44 -1.96 11.03
C ASP A 76 6.99 -2.25 9.60
N LEU A 77 7.81 -1.88 8.62
CA LEU A 77 7.52 -2.08 7.21
C LEU A 77 8.31 -3.25 6.63
N PHE A 78 7.58 -4.16 5.99
CA PHE A 78 8.11 -5.33 5.28
C PHE A 78 7.74 -5.24 3.80
N GLY A 79 8.70 -5.56 2.95
CA GLY A 79 8.51 -5.52 1.51
C GLY A 79 9.81 -5.76 0.77
N VAL A 80 9.78 -5.61 -0.55
CA VAL A 80 10.95 -5.80 -1.39
C VAL A 80 11.23 -4.54 -2.19
N VAL A 81 12.49 -4.15 -2.23
CA VAL A 81 13.01 -3.01 -3.00
C VAL A 81 14.15 -3.46 -3.89
N GLY A 82 14.48 -2.69 -4.91
CA GLY A 82 15.67 -2.91 -5.73
C GLY A 82 16.97 -2.56 -4.98
N GLN A 83 18.11 -2.85 -5.63
CA GLN A 83 19.42 -2.36 -5.22
C GLN A 83 19.73 -1.05 -5.95
N ASP A 84 18.93 -0.02 -5.72
CA ASP A 84 18.97 1.26 -6.45
C ASP A 84 18.83 2.47 -5.51
N ASP A 85 19.10 3.67 -6.04
CA ASP A 85 19.03 4.93 -5.29
C ASP A 85 17.61 5.22 -4.77
N ALA A 86 16.59 4.74 -5.47
CA ALA A 86 15.22 4.90 -5.06
C ALA A 86 14.92 4.14 -3.76
N ALA A 87 15.51 2.95 -3.56
CA ALA A 87 15.43 2.22 -2.30
C ALA A 87 16.07 3.01 -1.15
N GLY A 88 17.24 3.62 -1.39
CA GLY A 88 17.92 4.49 -0.41
C GLY A 88 17.07 5.71 -0.04
N ASN A 89 16.49 6.37 -1.05
CA ASN A 89 15.60 7.52 -0.87
C ASN A 89 14.35 7.15 -0.05
N LEU A 90 13.70 6.03 -0.40
CA LEU A 90 12.51 5.55 0.30
C LEU A 90 12.83 5.25 1.77
N LYS A 91 13.91 4.52 2.07
CA LYS A 91 14.34 4.23 3.44
C LYS A 91 14.60 5.49 4.24
N ARG A 92 15.30 6.47 3.66
CA ARG A 92 15.58 7.76 4.32
C ARG A 92 14.29 8.50 4.68
N LEU A 93 13.32 8.58 3.76
CA LEU A 93 12.03 9.22 4.00
C LEU A 93 11.23 8.52 5.10
N LEU A 94 11.22 7.20 5.11
CA LEU A 94 10.50 6.40 6.10
C LEU A 94 11.13 6.50 7.50
N THR A 95 12.46 6.44 7.59
CA THR A 95 13.20 6.60 8.84
C THR A 95 12.96 7.98 9.46
N ALA A 96 12.94 9.05 8.64
CA ALA A 96 12.59 10.39 9.08
C ALA A 96 11.17 10.50 9.65
N GLN A 97 10.29 9.57 9.31
CA GLN A 97 8.90 9.46 9.79
C GLN A 97 8.71 8.33 10.83
N GLN A 98 9.82 7.87 11.43
CA GLN A 98 9.81 6.85 12.48
C GLN A 98 9.25 5.48 12.08
N VAL A 99 9.21 5.17 10.78
CA VAL A 99 8.89 3.83 10.28
C VAL A 99 10.14 2.97 10.36
N ARG A 100 10.04 1.79 10.97
CA ARG A 100 11.14 0.83 10.99
C ARG A 100 11.19 0.08 9.66
N CYS A 101 12.36 0.07 9.03
CA CYS A 101 12.58 -0.45 7.68
C CYS A 101 13.45 -1.71 7.61
N ASP A 102 13.71 -2.37 8.76
CA ASP A 102 14.56 -3.56 8.83
C ASP A 102 13.97 -4.76 8.05
N GLY A 103 12.65 -4.72 7.81
CA GLY A 103 11.93 -5.69 6.99
C GLY A 103 11.97 -5.44 5.48
N LEU A 104 12.62 -4.37 5.01
CA LEU A 104 12.79 -4.11 3.59
C LEU A 104 13.96 -4.91 3.02
N ILE A 105 13.65 -5.90 2.19
CA ILE A 105 14.63 -6.79 1.57
C ILE A 105 15.03 -6.21 0.22
N ALA A 106 16.34 -6.06 -0.01
CA ALA A 106 16.88 -5.68 -1.30
C ALA A 106 17.00 -6.91 -2.20
N ASP A 107 16.48 -6.81 -3.43
CA ASP A 107 16.53 -7.85 -4.46
C ASP A 107 17.10 -7.24 -5.75
N ALA A 108 18.26 -7.78 -6.19
CA ALA A 108 18.97 -7.27 -7.36
C ALA A 108 18.24 -7.56 -8.69
N THR A 109 17.29 -8.48 -8.67
CA THR A 109 16.51 -8.85 -9.88
C THR A 109 15.34 -7.92 -10.12
N ARG A 110 15.07 -6.99 -9.18
CA ARG A 110 13.93 -6.07 -9.22
C ARG A 110 14.39 -4.61 -9.18
N THR A 111 13.54 -3.75 -9.68
CA THR A 111 13.68 -2.30 -9.48
C THR A 111 12.73 -1.84 -8.37
N THR A 112 13.15 -0.89 -7.56
CA THR A 112 12.23 -0.20 -6.65
C THR A 112 11.13 0.48 -7.46
N SER A 113 9.88 0.21 -7.12
CA SER A 113 8.73 0.80 -7.81
C SER A 113 8.71 2.32 -7.63
N ILE A 114 8.68 3.07 -8.74
CA ILE A 114 8.55 4.52 -8.74
C ILE A 114 7.35 4.91 -9.59
N LYS A 115 6.54 5.82 -9.07
CA LYS A 115 5.45 6.48 -9.81
C LYS A 115 5.77 7.95 -9.96
N THR A 116 6.33 8.31 -11.11
CA THR A 116 6.65 9.70 -11.43
C THR A 116 5.44 10.41 -12.03
N ARG A 117 4.95 11.44 -11.36
CA ARG A 117 3.88 12.32 -11.84
C ARG A 117 4.47 13.64 -12.27
N ILE A 118 4.31 13.96 -13.54
CA ILE A 118 4.71 15.26 -14.10
C ILE A 118 3.51 16.19 -14.05
N ILE A 119 3.66 17.31 -13.36
CA ILE A 119 2.61 18.28 -13.07
C ILE A 119 3.02 19.62 -13.67
N ALA A 120 2.15 20.19 -14.50
CA ALA A 120 2.29 21.53 -15.02
C ALA A 120 0.95 22.25 -14.90
N HIS A 121 0.97 23.56 -14.61
CA HIS A 121 -0.23 24.37 -14.43
C HIS A 121 -1.24 23.74 -13.45
N GLN A 122 -0.77 23.13 -12.36
CA GLN A 122 -1.57 22.43 -11.34
C GLN A 122 -2.34 21.20 -11.85
N GLN A 123 -2.01 20.69 -13.03
CA GLN A 123 -2.60 19.51 -13.63
C GLN A 123 -1.55 18.44 -13.88
N GLN A 124 -1.92 17.18 -13.68
CA GLN A 124 -1.06 16.06 -14.02
C GLN A 124 -1.06 15.88 -15.54
N VAL A 125 0.10 16.12 -16.17
CA VAL A 125 0.30 15.98 -17.62
C VAL A 125 0.48 14.52 -18.00
N VAL A 126 1.34 13.80 -17.27
CA VAL A 126 1.65 12.38 -17.52
C VAL A 126 2.11 11.71 -16.23
N ARG A 127 1.95 10.37 -16.18
CA ARG A 127 2.54 9.53 -15.16
C ARG A 127 3.44 8.48 -15.82
N VAL A 128 4.66 8.34 -15.31
CA VAL A 128 5.61 7.31 -15.71
C VAL A 128 5.77 6.33 -14.55
N ASP A 129 5.48 5.05 -14.79
CA ASP A 129 5.60 3.98 -13.80
C ASP A 129 6.84 3.13 -14.13
N ARG A 130 7.84 3.10 -13.24
CA ARG A 130 8.97 2.19 -13.29
C ARG A 130 8.76 1.13 -12.21
N GLU A 131 8.51 -0.10 -12.60
CA GLU A 131 8.13 -1.15 -11.66
C GLU A 131 8.38 -2.56 -12.21
N THR A 132 8.61 -3.51 -11.31
CA THR A 132 8.61 -4.95 -11.59
C THR A 132 7.31 -5.54 -11.07
N ARG A 133 6.59 -6.30 -11.92
CA ARG A 133 5.28 -6.90 -11.56
C ARG A 133 5.33 -8.42 -11.41
N SER A 134 6.44 -9.05 -11.75
CA SER A 134 6.58 -10.50 -11.58
C SER A 134 6.41 -10.90 -10.11
N PRO A 135 5.82 -12.05 -9.82
CA PRO A 135 5.79 -12.60 -8.47
C PRO A 135 7.19 -12.69 -7.87
N LEU A 136 7.31 -12.58 -6.55
CA LEU A 136 8.56 -12.81 -5.85
C LEU A 136 9.07 -14.22 -6.11
N GLU A 137 10.38 -14.34 -6.29
CA GLU A 137 11.04 -15.63 -6.24
C GLU A 137 10.89 -16.27 -4.86
N GLU A 138 10.83 -17.59 -4.83
CA GLU A 138 10.60 -18.36 -3.59
C GLU A 138 11.63 -18.03 -2.50
N HIS A 139 12.88 -17.87 -2.87
CA HIS A 139 13.97 -17.55 -1.96
C HIS A 139 13.77 -16.16 -1.30
N THR A 140 13.38 -15.13 -2.07
CA THR A 140 13.09 -13.78 -1.53
C THR A 140 11.84 -13.81 -0.67
N SER A 141 10.80 -14.56 -1.08
CA SER A 141 9.58 -14.75 -0.31
C SER A 141 9.86 -15.43 1.06
N ARG A 142 10.71 -16.47 1.07
CA ARG A 142 11.13 -17.13 2.31
C ARG A 142 11.93 -16.21 3.25
N LYS A 143 12.83 -15.39 2.70
CA LYS A 143 13.55 -14.38 3.50
C LYS A 143 12.60 -13.37 4.13
N LEU A 144 11.63 -12.89 3.36
CA LEU A 144 10.64 -11.93 3.83
C LEU A 144 9.78 -12.53 4.95
N LEU A 145 9.30 -13.76 4.77
CA LEU A 145 8.52 -14.49 5.77
C LEU A 145 9.31 -14.71 7.07
N ALA A 146 10.56 -15.16 6.97
CA ALA A 146 11.42 -15.37 8.13
C ALA A 146 11.75 -14.07 8.88
N ALA A 147 11.92 -12.95 8.16
CA ALA A 147 12.10 -11.66 8.78
C ALA A 147 10.84 -11.18 9.52
N LEU A 148 9.67 -11.39 8.92
CA LEU A 148 8.37 -11.07 9.51
C LEU A 148 8.12 -11.92 10.77
N GLU A 149 8.34 -13.21 10.71
CA GLU A 149 8.09 -14.14 11.82
C GLU A 149 8.82 -13.73 13.11
N ARG A 150 10.08 -13.28 12.98
CA ARG A 150 10.87 -12.81 14.13
C ARG A 150 10.30 -11.55 14.82
N ARG A 151 9.38 -10.85 14.15
CA ARG A 151 8.79 -9.60 14.66
C ARG A 151 7.36 -9.75 15.14
N LEU A 152 6.73 -10.91 14.92
CA LEU A 152 5.32 -11.11 15.26
C LEU A 152 5.01 -11.12 16.77
N GLU A 153 6.00 -11.39 17.64
CA GLU A 153 5.75 -11.53 19.09
C GLU A 153 5.24 -10.25 19.77
N ALA A 154 5.53 -9.09 19.19
CA ALA A 154 5.24 -7.78 19.80
C ALA A 154 4.20 -6.95 19.03
N VAL A 155 3.47 -7.55 18.06
CA VAL A 155 2.53 -6.81 17.22
C VAL A 155 1.08 -7.20 17.48
N GLN A 156 0.18 -6.24 17.43
CA GLN A 156 -1.26 -6.43 17.60
C GLN A 156 -1.97 -6.77 16.28
N ALA A 157 -1.44 -6.28 15.15
CA ALA A 157 -2.01 -6.58 13.86
C ALA A 157 -0.95 -6.55 12.74
N VAL A 158 -1.23 -7.31 11.68
CA VAL A 158 -0.53 -7.28 10.40
C VAL A 158 -1.46 -6.68 9.36
N ILE A 159 -0.98 -5.71 8.60
CA ILE A 159 -1.70 -5.09 7.48
C ILE A 159 -0.96 -5.42 6.19
N ILE A 160 -1.65 -6.01 5.24
CA ILE A 160 -1.09 -6.33 3.91
C ILE A 160 -1.64 -5.34 2.90
N GLY A 161 -0.74 -4.67 2.16
CA GLY A 161 -1.06 -3.80 1.03
C GLY A 161 -0.69 -4.46 -0.29
N ASP A 162 -1.68 -4.96 -1.02
CA ASP A 162 -1.49 -5.51 -2.37
C ASP A 162 -1.78 -4.43 -3.41
N TYR A 163 -0.75 -4.02 -4.15
CA TYR A 163 -0.85 -3.03 -5.24
C TYR A 163 -0.47 -3.63 -6.60
N GLY A 164 -0.40 -4.96 -6.69
CA GLY A 164 -0.16 -5.65 -7.95
C GLY A 164 1.28 -5.59 -8.44
N LYS A 165 2.27 -5.57 -7.52
CA LYS A 165 3.69 -5.56 -7.88
C LYS A 165 4.40 -6.87 -7.55
N GLY A 166 3.62 -7.90 -7.19
CA GLY A 166 4.09 -9.28 -7.04
C GLY A 166 4.70 -9.63 -5.69
N VAL A 167 4.69 -8.72 -4.70
CA VAL A 167 5.14 -9.05 -3.34
C VAL A 167 4.14 -9.99 -2.68
N VAL A 168 2.84 -9.72 -2.82
CA VAL A 168 1.80 -10.54 -2.21
C VAL A 168 1.46 -11.70 -3.15
N THR A 169 1.99 -12.89 -2.82
CA THR A 169 1.69 -14.15 -3.51
C THR A 169 0.80 -15.02 -2.65
N GLN A 170 0.05 -15.96 -3.25
CA GLN A 170 -0.81 -16.87 -2.49
C GLN A 170 -0.03 -17.68 -1.43
N PRO A 171 1.13 -18.30 -1.74
CA PRO A 171 1.89 -19.03 -0.72
C PRO A 171 2.35 -18.16 0.45
N LEU A 172 2.79 -16.91 0.17
CA LEU A 172 3.18 -15.97 1.21
C LEU A 172 1.99 -15.58 2.09
N LEU A 173 0.85 -15.27 1.47
CA LEU A 173 -0.38 -14.92 2.19
C LEU A 173 -0.86 -16.07 3.08
N ASP A 174 -0.85 -17.31 2.60
CA ASP A 174 -1.29 -18.49 3.38
C ASP A 174 -0.36 -18.76 4.56
N ALA A 175 0.95 -18.58 4.38
CA ALA A 175 1.90 -18.67 5.47
C ALA A 175 1.65 -17.60 6.55
N ILE A 176 1.43 -16.33 6.13
CA ILE A 176 1.12 -15.24 7.07
C ILE A 176 -0.21 -15.48 7.79
N LYS A 177 -1.26 -15.92 7.07
CA LYS A 177 -2.55 -16.29 7.69
C LYS A 177 -2.37 -17.33 8.79
N THR A 178 -1.54 -18.35 8.52
CA THR A 178 -1.26 -19.41 9.50
C THR A 178 -0.53 -18.85 10.72
N LEU A 179 0.51 -18.05 10.52
CA LEU A 179 1.28 -17.44 11.61
C LEU A 179 0.43 -16.50 12.47
N CYS A 180 -0.40 -15.66 11.86
CA CYS A 180 -1.28 -14.74 12.57
C CYS A 180 -2.36 -15.48 13.36
N ARG A 181 -2.99 -16.49 12.75
CA ARG A 181 -4.03 -17.30 13.40
C ARG A 181 -3.51 -18.02 14.65
N VAL A 182 -2.34 -18.64 14.56
CA VAL A 182 -1.74 -19.39 15.71
C VAL A 182 -1.41 -18.43 16.86
N ARG A 183 -1.08 -17.18 16.57
CA ARG A 183 -0.70 -16.17 17.58
C ARG A 183 -1.86 -15.24 17.99
N GLY A 184 -3.05 -15.40 17.43
CA GLY A 184 -4.19 -14.52 17.70
C GLY A 184 -4.00 -13.08 17.21
N ILE A 185 -3.17 -12.87 16.17
CA ILE A 185 -2.86 -11.57 15.60
C ILE A 185 -3.89 -11.22 14.52
N TRP A 186 -4.44 -10.00 14.56
CA TRP A 186 -5.34 -9.51 13.52
C TRP A 186 -4.61 -9.35 12.18
N LEU A 187 -5.25 -9.84 11.12
CA LEU A 187 -4.70 -9.76 9.76
C LEU A 187 -5.68 -9.01 8.85
N GLY A 188 -5.28 -7.80 8.45
CA GLY A 188 -6.01 -6.99 7.47
C GLY A 188 -5.34 -7.04 6.10
N LEU A 189 -6.12 -6.91 5.02
CA LEU A 189 -5.60 -6.84 3.67
C LEU A 189 -6.37 -5.81 2.84
N ASP A 190 -5.62 -4.93 2.14
CA ASP A 190 -6.10 -4.05 1.09
C ASP A 190 -5.88 -4.76 -0.26
N PRO A 191 -6.96 -5.30 -0.90
CA PRO A 191 -6.82 -6.26 -1.97
C PRO A 191 -6.65 -5.62 -3.34
N LYS A 192 -5.90 -6.32 -4.23
CA LYS A 192 -5.91 -6.07 -5.67
C LYS A 192 -6.58 -7.24 -6.40
N PRO A 193 -7.84 -7.10 -6.82
CA PRO A 193 -8.65 -8.21 -7.35
C PRO A 193 -8.03 -8.97 -8.52
N VAL A 194 -7.18 -8.31 -9.31
CA VAL A 194 -6.49 -8.93 -10.45
C VAL A 194 -5.67 -10.18 -10.06
N HIS A 195 -5.23 -10.27 -8.82
CA HIS A 195 -4.42 -11.39 -8.32
C HIS A 195 -5.23 -12.62 -7.92
N ARG A 196 -6.56 -12.50 -7.80
CA ARG A 196 -7.47 -13.60 -7.45
C ARG A 196 -7.00 -14.43 -6.25
N LEU A 197 -6.49 -13.77 -5.22
CA LEU A 197 -6.03 -14.42 -3.99
C LEU A 197 -7.21 -15.03 -3.23
N ASN A 198 -6.96 -16.16 -2.55
CA ASN A 198 -7.90 -16.68 -1.56
C ASN A 198 -7.83 -15.84 -0.29
N LEU A 199 -8.86 -15.03 -0.06
CA LEU A 199 -8.96 -14.07 1.04
C LEU A 199 -9.66 -14.65 2.28
N THR A 200 -10.09 -15.91 2.26
CA THR A 200 -10.75 -16.55 3.40
C THR A 200 -9.83 -16.58 4.63
N GLY A 201 -10.39 -16.28 5.79
CA GLY A 201 -9.66 -16.32 7.07
C GLY A 201 -8.88 -15.06 7.42
N LEU A 202 -9.09 -13.96 6.69
CA LEU A 202 -8.63 -12.64 7.09
C LEU A 202 -9.55 -12.03 8.16
N SER A 203 -9.01 -11.16 9.01
CA SER A 203 -9.79 -10.43 10.03
C SER A 203 -10.49 -9.20 9.45
N LEU A 204 -9.92 -8.60 8.40
CA LEU A 204 -10.42 -7.38 7.78
C LEU A 204 -10.02 -7.32 6.30
N LEU A 205 -10.95 -6.88 5.46
CA LEU A 205 -10.72 -6.47 4.08
C LEU A 205 -11.13 -5.01 3.88
N THR A 206 -10.35 -4.26 3.10
CA THR A 206 -10.61 -2.84 2.83
C THR A 206 -10.73 -2.52 1.34
N PRO A 207 -11.50 -3.29 0.56
CA PRO A 207 -11.68 -3.01 -0.85
C PRO A 207 -12.43 -1.70 -1.05
N ASN A 208 -12.03 -0.90 -2.03
CA ASN A 208 -12.90 0.16 -2.52
C ASN A 208 -14.12 -0.45 -3.27
N ARG A 209 -15.14 0.38 -3.57
CA ARG A 209 -16.37 -0.10 -4.21
C ARG A 209 -16.09 -0.94 -5.47
N LYS A 210 -15.22 -0.47 -6.36
CA LYS A 210 -14.89 -1.19 -7.60
C LYS A 210 -14.24 -2.54 -7.29
N GLU A 211 -13.28 -2.57 -6.40
CA GLU A 211 -12.59 -3.79 -5.98
C GLU A 211 -13.53 -4.78 -5.31
N ALA A 212 -14.46 -4.29 -4.48
CA ALA A 212 -15.46 -5.13 -3.83
C ALA A 212 -16.36 -5.84 -4.86
N PHE A 213 -16.85 -5.10 -5.86
CA PHE A 213 -17.64 -5.69 -6.94
C PHE A 213 -16.85 -6.68 -7.81
N GLU A 214 -15.57 -6.36 -8.10
CA GLU A 214 -14.67 -7.27 -8.83
C GLU A 214 -14.41 -8.57 -8.05
N LEU A 215 -14.19 -8.49 -6.73
CA LEU A 215 -14.00 -9.65 -5.86
C LEU A 215 -15.24 -10.54 -5.80
N ALA A 216 -16.42 -9.94 -5.74
CA ALA A 216 -17.70 -10.65 -5.74
C ALA A 216 -18.10 -11.21 -7.13
N GLY A 217 -17.36 -10.85 -8.20
CA GLY A 217 -17.73 -11.22 -9.56
C GLY A 217 -19.02 -10.56 -10.06
N LEU A 218 -19.39 -9.42 -9.46
CA LEU A 218 -20.61 -8.69 -9.77
C LEU A 218 -20.30 -7.40 -10.55
N HIS A 219 -21.28 -6.99 -11.38
CA HIS A 219 -21.19 -5.71 -12.09
C HIS A 219 -21.68 -4.56 -11.21
N ASP A 220 -20.87 -3.48 -11.08
CA ASP A 220 -21.24 -2.25 -10.39
C ASP A 220 -22.26 -1.46 -11.24
N GLY A 221 -23.52 -1.53 -10.86
CA GLY A 221 -24.62 -0.82 -11.52
C GLY A 221 -24.78 0.63 -11.05
N MET A 222 -26.04 1.05 -10.90
CA MET A 222 -26.38 2.40 -10.44
C MET A 222 -25.92 2.63 -8.99
N ARG A 223 -25.33 3.81 -8.73
CA ARG A 223 -24.97 4.24 -7.38
C ARG A 223 -26.14 4.94 -6.71
N THR A 224 -26.41 4.58 -5.49
CA THR A 224 -27.37 5.32 -4.63
C THR A 224 -26.62 6.36 -3.80
N ALA A 225 -27.29 7.43 -3.41
CA ALA A 225 -26.73 8.46 -2.55
C ALA A 225 -26.36 7.92 -1.14
N ASN A 226 -27.08 6.89 -0.67
CA ASN A 226 -26.80 6.20 0.59
C ASN A 226 -26.25 4.79 0.28
N PRO A 227 -24.95 4.54 0.50
CA PRO A 227 -24.36 3.22 0.24
C PRO A 227 -25.03 2.06 0.99
N LEU A 228 -25.52 2.30 2.21
CA LEU A 228 -26.22 1.28 3.01
C LEU A 228 -27.60 0.92 2.47
N ALA A 229 -28.16 1.75 1.58
CA ALA A 229 -29.42 1.49 0.89
C ALA A 229 -29.23 0.97 -0.54
N ASP A 230 -28.00 0.66 -0.93
CA ASP A 230 -27.68 0.07 -2.23
C ASP A 230 -27.79 -1.46 -2.16
N PRO A 231 -28.83 -2.08 -2.75
CA PRO A 231 -29.05 -3.52 -2.62
C PRO A 231 -27.93 -4.35 -3.22
N ARG A 232 -27.29 -3.85 -4.30
CA ARG A 232 -26.18 -4.57 -4.94
C ARG A 232 -24.91 -4.51 -4.10
N LEU A 233 -24.64 -3.34 -3.47
CA LEU A 233 -23.51 -3.24 -2.54
C LEU A 233 -23.73 -4.13 -1.31
N MET A 234 -24.96 -4.23 -0.81
CA MET A 234 -25.28 -5.15 0.30
C MET A 234 -25.07 -6.62 -0.12
N GLN A 235 -25.46 -6.99 -1.33
CA GLN A 235 -25.20 -8.33 -1.87
C GLN A 235 -23.68 -8.63 -1.93
N VAL A 236 -22.84 -7.65 -2.34
CA VAL A 236 -21.38 -7.80 -2.37
C VAL A 236 -20.80 -8.04 -0.97
N VAL A 237 -21.38 -7.40 0.07
CA VAL A 237 -20.91 -7.54 1.46
C VAL A 237 -21.26 -8.91 2.05
N GLU A 238 -22.27 -9.61 1.51
CA GLU A 238 -22.71 -10.93 1.95
C GLU A 238 -21.93 -12.10 1.29
N ILE A 239 -21.15 -11.83 0.24
CA ILE A 239 -20.29 -12.80 -0.46
C ILE A 239 -18.91 -12.87 0.17
#